data_0548f6a8024be8e52324503b754db8fa
#
_entry.id   0548f6a8024be8e52324503b754db8fa
#
_cell.length_a   1.000
_cell.length_b   1.000
_cell.length_c   1.000
_cell.angle_alpha   90.00
_cell.angle_beta   90.00
_cell.angle_gamma   90.00
#
_symmetry.space_group_name_H-M   'P 1'
#
loop_
_entity.id
_entity.type
_entity.pdbx_description
1 polymer ?
#
loop_
_entity_poly.entity_id
_entity_poly.type
_entity_poly.pdbx_seq_one_letter_code
_entity_poly.pdbx_strand_id
1 'polypeptide(L)'
;MDEELKDFSEEEILEEINEASEEEAAKEQETDADAAKAEGEENAEAEADEEAEAKEEKDPKQARIEELEDMVKRQLAEFDNFRKRTDKEKDTMFEAGARSVIEKLLPVVDNFERGIASLSEEELASAQGSGMQMIYKQLMEVLDKLEVKPIEALGKEFNPDLHNAVMQCESEEYESGIIAQELQKGYTYRDSVIRHSMVAVVS
;
A
#
# COMPACT_ATOMS: atom_id res chain seq x y z
N MET A 1 20.03 -4.68 26.03
CA MET A 1 18.78 -4.44 26.80
C MET A 1 17.68 -4.50 25.77
N ASP A 2 17.24 -5.72 25.52
CA ASP A 2 16.17 -6.00 24.57
C ASP A 2 14.86 -5.96 25.35
N GLU A 3 14.08 -4.89 25.17
CA GLU A 3 12.70 -4.85 25.64
C GLU A 3 11.87 -5.72 24.69
N GLU A 4 11.46 -6.87 25.19
CA GLU A 4 10.46 -7.72 24.56
C GLU A 4 9.14 -6.94 24.46
N LEU A 5 8.81 -6.49 23.26
CA LEU A 5 7.47 -6.07 22.89
C LEU A 5 6.58 -7.31 22.95
N LYS A 6 5.82 -7.45 24.04
CA LYS A 6 4.76 -8.45 24.13
C LYS A 6 3.68 -8.09 23.13
N ASP A 7 3.55 -8.93 22.13
CA ASP A 7 2.46 -8.91 21.15
C ASP A 7 1.20 -9.42 21.89
N PHE A 8 0.39 -8.51 22.43
CA PHE A 8 -0.89 -8.86 23.04
C PHE A 8 -1.91 -9.14 21.92
N SER A 9 -2.55 -10.29 21.99
CA SER A 9 -3.64 -10.61 21.07
C SER A 9 -4.83 -9.66 21.28
N GLU A 10 -5.59 -9.39 20.20
CA GLU A 10 -6.78 -8.53 20.29
C GLU A 10 -7.78 -9.03 21.36
N GLU A 11 -7.83 -10.33 21.60
CA GLU A 11 -8.67 -10.95 22.64
C GLU A 11 -8.19 -10.62 24.06
N GLU A 12 -6.89 -10.62 24.32
CA GLU A 12 -6.33 -10.24 25.63
C GLU A 12 -6.56 -8.77 25.96
N ILE A 13 -6.48 -7.88 24.96
CA ILE A 13 -6.77 -6.44 25.13
C ILE A 13 -8.26 -6.22 25.42
N LEU A 14 -9.16 -6.97 24.79
CA LEU A 14 -10.59 -6.88 25.02
C LEU A 14 -11.00 -7.44 26.40
N GLU A 15 -10.35 -8.50 26.87
CA GLU A 15 -10.58 -9.01 28.22
C GLU A 15 -10.11 -8.01 29.30
N GLU A 16 -8.93 -7.40 29.14
CA GLU A 16 -8.40 -6.42 30.08
C GLU A 16 -9.25 -5.15 30.16
N ILE A 17 -9.81 -4.69 29.00
CA ILE A 17 -10.75 -3.56 28.95
C ILE A 17 -12.08 -3.91 29.64
N ASN A 18 -12.56 -5.13 29.48
CA ASN A 18 -13.82 -5.57 30.07
C ASN A 18 -13.70 -5.74 31.59
N GLU A 19 -12.59 -6.33 32.10
CA GLU A 19 -12.30 -6.43 33.53
C GLU A 19 -12.15 -5.05 34.18
N ALA A 20 -11.46 -4.11 33.52
CA ALA A 20 -11.33 -2.73 34.03
C ALA A 20 -12.67 -1.99 34.08
N SER A 21 -13.58 -2.24 33.16
CA SER A 21 -14.91 -1.64 33.13
C SER A 21 -15.86 -2.22 34.19
N GLU A 22 -15.71 -3.52 34.52
CA GLU A 22 -16.47 -4.15 35.61
C GLU A 22 -15.98 -3.71 36.98
N GLU A 23 -14.67 -3.46 37.17
CA GLU A 23 -14.10 -2.95 38.43
C GLU A 23 -14.49 -1.48 38.68
N GLU A 24 -14.60 -0.63 37.65
CA GLU A 24 -15.13 0.73 37.78
C GLU A 24 -16.63 0.74 38.10
N ALA A 25 -17.42 -0.09 37.44
CA ALA A 25 -18.87 -0.20 37.71
C ALA A 25 -19.18 -0.72 39.14
N ALA A 26 -18.30 -1.59 39.71
CA ALA A 26 -18.43 -2.06 41.08
C ALA A 26 -18.07 -0.98 42.10
N LYS A 27 -17.14 -0.08 41.79
CA LYS A 27 -16.77 1.05 42.67
C LYS A 27 -17.80 2.17 42.72
N GLU A 28 -18.53 2.41 41.60
CA GLU A 28 -19.62 3.41 41.58
C GLU A 28 -20.87 2.95 42.33
N GLN A 29 -21.11 1.64 42.48
CA GLN A 29 -22.25 1.15 43.25
C GLN A 29 -22.07 1.20 44.76
N GLU A 30 -20.85 1.28 45.30
CA GLU A 30 -20.59 1.43 46.73
C GLU A 30 -20.72 2.87 47.24
N THR A 31 -20.67 3.89 46.38
CA THR A 31 -20.77 5.30 46.79
C THR A 31 -22.19 5.86 46.80
N ASP A 32 -23.17 5.18 46.15
CA ASP A 32 -24.58 5.65 46.09
C ASP A 32 -25.49 5.07 47.21
N ALA A 33 -24.97 4.20 48.08
CA ALA A 33 -25.77 3.60 49.16
C ALA A 33 -25.83 4.43 50.45
N ASP A 34 -25.08 5.51 50.59
CA ASP A 34 -24.98 6.29 51.84
C ASP A 34 -25.67 7.68 51.81
N ALA A 35 -26.34 8.03 50.71
CA ALA A 35 -27.01 9.35 50.56
C ALA A 35 -28.56 9.33 50.58
N ALA A 36 -29.20 8.18 50.90
CA ALA A 36 -30.65 8.08 50.89
C ALA A 36 -31.21 7.87 52.31
N LYS A 37 -30.95 8.81 53.24
CA LYS A 37 -31.65 8.87 54.52
C LYS A 37 -31.65 10.28 55.10
N ALA A 38 -32.44 11.17 54.56
CA ALA A 38 -33.04 12.29 55.30
C ALA A 38 -34.04 13.03 54.38
N GLU A 39 -35.18 13.18 54.98
CA GLU A 39 -36.26 14.15 54.71
C GLU A 39 -37.42 13.69 53.86
N GLY A 40 -38.41 13.19 54.61
CA GLY A 40 -39.80 13.12 54.19
C GLY A 40 -40.55 14.40 54.53
N GLU A 41 -41.68 14.52 53.84
CA GLU A 41 -42.91 15.21 54.21
C GLU A 41 -43.10 16.68 53.82
N GLU A 42 -44.25 16.83 53.20
CA GLU A 42 -45.13 17.97 52.94
C GLU A 42 -44.96 18.68 51.55
N ASN A 43 -45.93 18.72 50.71
CA ASN A 43 -47.34 19.12 50.79
C ASN A 43 -48.05 18.91 49.46
N ALA A 44 -49.35 18.68 49.53
CA ALA A 44 -50.26 18.50 48.42
C ALA A 44 -50.73 19.82 47.80
N GLU A 45 -51.28 19.71 46.57
CA GLU A 45 -52.25 20.58 45.91
C GLU A 45 -51.74 21.84 45.22
N ALA A 46 -51.76 21.79 43.87
CA ALA A 46 -52.58 22.68 43.05
C ALA A 46 -52.56 22.23 41.57
N GLU A 47 -53.70 21.84 41.04
CA GLU A 47 -54.00 21.70 39.63
C GLU A 47 -54.01 23.11 38.98
N ALA A 48 -53.42 23.24 37.80
CA ALA A 48 -54.01 23.93 36.65
C ALA A 48 -53.00 24.14 35.52
N ASP A 49 -53.26 23.46 34.43
CA ASP A 49 -53.28 23.99 33.06
C ASP A 49 -52.11 24.90 32.61
N GLU A 50 -51.25 24.29 31.77
CA GLU A 50 -50.76 24.93 30.57
C GLU A 50 -50.06 23.92 29.66
N GLU A 51 -50.67 23.63 28.51
CA GLU A 51 -50.01 23.12 27.33
C GLU A 51 -48.89 24.10 26.93
N ALA A 52 -47.63 23.71 27.18
CA ALA A 52 -46.49 24.33 26.53
C ALA A 52 -45.35 23.33 26.43
N GLU A 53 -45.13 22.86 25.20
CA GLU A 53 -43.86 22.40 24.67
C GLU A 53 -42.94 21.64 25.67
N ALA A 54 -43.12 20.35 25.82
CA ALA A 54 -42.14 19.47 26.35
C ALA A 54 -40.89 19.48 25.42
N LYS A 55 -40.02 20.47 25.59
CA LYS A 55 -38.61 20.27 25.31
C LYS A 55 -38.17 19.22 26.33
N GLU A 56 -38.03 17.97 25.88
CA GLU A 56 -37.30 16.96 26.61
C GLU A 56 -35.94 17.56 26.97
N GLU A 57 -35.80 18.01 28.21
CA GLU A 57 -34.49 18.25 28.79
C GLU A 57 -33.82 16.89 28.83
N LYS A 58 -33.01 16.60 27.81
CA LYS A 58 -32.16 15.38 27.80
C LYS A 58 -31.34 15.40 29.07
N ASP A 59 -31.45 14.35 29.86
CA ASP A 59 -30.63 14.16 31.05
C ASP A 59 -29.17 14.46 30.69
N PRO A 60 -28.46 15.32 31.42
CA PRO A 60 -27.09 15.72 31.09
C PRO A 60 -26.15 14.50 30.97
N LYS A 61 -26.47 13.39 31.59
CA LYS A 61 -25.77 12.11 31.43
C LYS A 61 -26.03 11.51 30.03
N GLN A 62 -27.26 11.56 29.53
CA GLN A 62 -27.59 11.03 28.20
C GLN A 62 -26.94 11.88 27.08
N ALA A 63 -26.94 13.19 27.23
CA ALA A 63 -26.23 14.07 26.29
C ALA A 63 -24.73 13.76 26.24
N ARG A 64 -24.13 13.48 27.41
CA ARG A 64 -22.72 13.12 27.48
C ARG A 64 -22.41 11.75 26.87
N ILE A 65 -23.31 10.76 27.03
CA ILE A 65 -23.20 9.45 26.40
C ILE A 65 -23.27 9.59 24.87
N GLU A 66 -24.24 10.35 24.35
CA GLU A 66 -24.35 10.60 22.89
C GLU A 66 -23.07 11.26 22.33
N GLU A 67 -22.51 12.25 23.04
CA GLU A 67 -21.25 12.87 22.62
C GLU A 67 -20.07 11.88 22.58
N LEU A 68 -19.96 11.03 23.60
CA LEU A 68 -18.91 10.02 23.67
C LEU A 68 -19.08 8.96 22.59
N GLU A 69 -20.31 8.49 22.35
CA GLU A 69 -20.59 7.55 21.26
C GLU A 69 -20.24 8.14 19.88
N ASP A 70 -20.60 9.41 19.64
CA ASP A 70 -20.24 10.08 18.41
C ASP A 70 -18.73 10.28 18.26
N MET A 71 -18.05 10.56 19.36
CA MET A 71 -16.58 10.65 19.38
C MET A 71 -15.95 9.28 19.05
N VAL A 72 -16.42 8.20 19.69
CA VAL A 72 -15.95 6.84 19.43
C VAL A 72 -16.23 6.43 18.00
N LYS A 73 -17.45 6.66 17.48
CA LYS A 73 -17.79 6.39 16.06
C LYS A 73 -16.86 7.12 15.11
N ARG A 74 -16.56 8.39 15.38
CA ARG A 74 -15.64 9.20 14.58
C ARG A 74 -14.22 8.64 14.64
N GLN A 75 -13.72 8.31 15.84
CA GLN A 75 -12.39 7.73 16.00
C GLN A 75 -12.25 6.39 15.30
N LEU A 76 -13.27 5.52 15.36
CA LEU A 76 -13.28 4.25 14.63
C LEU A 76 -13.20 4.47 13.12
N ALA A 77 -13.98 5.41 12.59
CA ALA A 77 -13.93 5.74 11.16
C ALA A 77 -12.56 6.32 10.74
N GLU A 78 -11.96 7.17 11.57
CA GLU A 78 -10.61 7.71 11.35
C GLU A 78 -9.56 6.60 11.40
N PHE A 79 -9.67 5.67 12.36
CA PHE A 79 -8.76 4.53 12.49
C PHE A 79 -8.85 3.59 11.29
N ASP A 80 -10.07 3.27 10.81
CA ASP A 80 -10.26 2.48 9.61
C ASP A 80 -9.65 3.13 8.36
N ASN A 81 -9.83 4.44 8.23
CA ASN A 81 -9.24 5.21 7.14
C ASN A 81 -7.71 5.24 7.24
N PHE A 82 -7.18 5.41 8.45
CA PHE A 82 -5.74 5.36 8.71
C PHE A 82 -5.17 3.98 8.36
N ARG A 83 -5.80 2.89 8.82
CA ARG A 83 -5.38 1.52 8.51
C ARG A 83 -5.34 1.27 7.00
N LYS A 84 -6.43 1.59 6.29
CA LYS A 84 -6.48 1.45 4.83
C LYS A 84 -5.39 2.25 4.11
N ARG A 85 -5.09 3.46 4.60
CA ARG A 85 -4.03 4.29 4.04
C ARG A 85 -2.66 3.69 4.31
N THR A 86 -2.40 3.27 5.54
CA THR A 86 -1.12 2.68 5.94
C THR A 86 -0.83 1.38 5.19
N ASP A 87 -1.84 0.53 4.97
CA ASP A 87 -1.67 -0.70 4.20
C ASP A 87 -1.28 -0.38 2.74
N LYS A 88 -1.94 0.59 2.11
CA LYS A 88 -1.55 1.07 0.77
C LYS A 88 -0.13 1.66 0.73
N GLU A 89 0.24 2.43 1.76
CA GLU A 89 1.58 3.00 1.87
C GLU A 89 2.65 1.90 2.00
N LYS A 90 2.38 0.84 2.79
CA LYS A 90 3.28 -0.32 2.90
C LYS A 90 3.48 -1.03 1.57
N ASP A 91 2.39 -1.29 0.83
CA ASP A 91 2.45 -1.91 -0.49
C ASP A 91 3.27 -1.05 -1.46
N THR A 92 3.02 0.26 -1.49
CA THR A 92 3.77 1.20 -2.34
C THR A 92 5.26 1.24 -1.96
N MET A 93 5.58 1.22 -0.66
CA MET A 93 6.97 1.20 -0.20
C MET A 93 7.68 -0.11 -0.58
N PHE A 94 6.98 -1.25 -0.49
CA PHE A 94 7.51 -2.53 -0.93
C PHE A 94 7.80 -2.54 -2.44
N GLU A 95 6.86 -2.04 -3.24
CA GLU A 95 7.03 -1.92 -4.70
C GLU A 95 8.19 -0.99 -5.07
N ALA A 96 8.31 0.15 -4.39
CA ALA A 96 9.42 1.09 -4.60
C ALA A 96 10.77 0.47 -4.24
N GLY A 97 10.83 -0.32 -3.17
CA GLY A 97 12.02 -1.08 -2.78
C GLY A 97 12.40 -2.13 -3.83
N ALA A 98 11.45 -2.93 -4.28
CA ALA A 98 11.64 -3.92 -5.33
C ALA A 98 12.13 -3.27 -6.63
N ARG A 99 11.48 -2.19 -7.07
CA ARG A 99 11.88 -1.40 -8.24
C ARG A 99 13.34 -0.94 -8.16
N SER A 100 13.75 -0.40 -7.02
CA SER A 100 15.12 0.09 -6.82
C SER A 100 16.17 -1.03 -6.93
N VAL A 101 15.86 -2.23 -6.45
CA VAL A 101 16.74 -3.42 -6.58
C VAL A 101 16.81 -3.87 -8.04
N ILE A 102 15.66 -3.99 -8.70
CA ILE A 102 15.59 -4.41 -10.12
C ILE A 102 16.37 -3.42 -10.99
N GLU A 103 16.16 -2.11 -10.82
CA GLU A 103 16.86 -1.08 -11.58
C GLU A 103 18.39 -1.22 -11.50
N LYS A 104 18.93 -1.56 -10.32
CA LYS A 104 20.36 -1.81 -10.11
C LYS A 104 20.82 -3.15 -10.70
N LEU A 105 19.93 -4.10 -10.91
CA LEU A 105 20.22 -5.40 -11.52
C LEU A 105 20.23 -5.31 -13.05
N LEU A 106 19.43 -4.43 -13.67
CA LEU A 106 19.33 -4.30 -15.13
C LEU A 106 20.69 -4.13 -15.86
N PRO A 107 21.67 -3.36 -15.34
CA PRO A 107 22.98 -3.29 -15.98
C PRO A 107 23.72 -4.64 -16.07
N VAL A 108 23.45 -5.56 -15.15
CA VAL A 108 24.00 -6.93 -15.21
C VAL A 108 23.35 -7.70 -16.35
N VAL A 109 22.04 -7.59 -16.51
CA VAL A 109 21.28 -8.16 -17.64
C VAL A 109 21.84 -7.65 -18.99
N ASP A 110 22.00 -6.32 -19.10
CA ASP A 110 22.56 -5.66 -20.30
C ASP A 110 23.97 -6.20 -20.63
N ASN A 111 24.80 -6.43 -19.60
CA ASN A 111 26.13 -6.98 -19.79
C ASN A 111 26.11 -8.44 -20.29
N PHE A 112 25.16 -9.25 -19.80
CA PHE A 112 24.94 -10.60 -20.32
C PHE A 112 24.49 -10.56 -21.79
N GLU A 113 23.55 -9.72 -22.14
CA GLU A 113 23.08 -9.56 -23.53
C GLU A 113 24.23 -9.14 -24.44
N ARG A 114 24.99 -8.13 -24.04
CA ARG A 114 26.13 -7.66 -24.80
C ARG A 114 27.23 -8.72 -24.91
N GLY A 115 27.48 -9.47 -23.83
CA GLY A 115 28.43 -10.59 -23.84
C GLY A 115 28.02 -11.68 -24.81
N ILE A 116 26.76 -12.10 -24.78
CA ILE A 116 26.20 -13.12 -25.71
C ILE A 116 26.23 -12.61 -27.15
N ALA A 117 25.85 -11.35 -27.39
CA ALA A 117 25.84 -10.77 -28.73
C ALA A 117 27.26 -10.59 -29.34
N SER A 118 28.31 -10.54 -28.50
CA SER A 118 29.70 -10.42 -28.96
C SER A 118 30.37 -11.75 -29.33
N LEU A 119 29.74 -12.90 -28.98
CA LEU A 119 30.26 -14.23 -29.29
C LEU A 119 29.96 -14.63 -30.74
N SER A 120 30.94 -15.27 -31.38
CA SER A 120 30.73 -15.91 -32.68
C SER A 120 29.83 -17.15 -32.56
N GLU A 121 29.27 -17.63 -33.69
CA GLU A 121 28.43 -18.85 -33.70
C GLU A 121 29.15 -20.08 -33.12
N GLU A 122 30.48 -20.21 -33.39
CA GLU A 122 31.31 -21.28 -32.87
C GLU A 122 31.50 -21.18 -31.33
N GLU A 123 31.69 -19.96 -30.82
CA GLU A 123 31.81 -19.71 -29.39
C GLU A 123 30.50 -19.89 -28.65
N LEU A 124 29.37 -19.51 -29.27
CA LEU A 124 28.03 -19.76 -28.75
C LEU A 124 27.70 -21.25 -28.64
N ALA A 125 28.18 -22.06 -29.59
CA ALA A 125 28.03 -23.52 -29.57
C ALA A 125 28.97 -24.21 -28.58
N SER A 126 29.98 -23.50 -28.03
CA SER A 126 30.88 -24.03 -27.01
C SER A 126 30.17 -24.29 -25.67
N ALA A 127 30.78 -25.08 -24.80
CA ALA A 127 30.23 -25.31 -23.46
C ALA A 127 30.08 -24.02 -22.63
N GLN A 128 31.00 -23.08 -22.79
CA GLN A 128 30.98 -21.79 -22.12
C GLN A 128 29.84 -20.87 -22.66
N GLY A 129 29.71 -20.74 -24.01
CA GLY A 129 28.67 -19.95 -24.64
C GLY A 129 27.29 -20.50 -24.32
N SER A 130 27.11 -21.82 -24.43
CA SER A 130 25.85 -22.48 -24.06
C SER A 130 25.51 -22.28 -22.58
N GLY A 131 26.51 -22.40 -21.67
CA GLY A 131 26.33 -22.13 -20.25
C GLY A 131 25.88 -20.68 -19.97
N MET A 132 26.46 -19.69 -20.66
CA MET A 132 26.08 -18.28 -20.52
C MET A 132 24.64 -18.03 -21.01
N GLN A 133 24.24 -18.62 -22.14
CA GLN A 133 22.85 -18.56 -22.62
C GLN A 133 21.86 -19.17 -21.65
N MET A 134 22.20 -20.32 -21.02
CA MET A 134 21.34 -20.95 -20.03
C MET A 134 21.16 -20.07 -18.79
N ILE A 135 22.24 -19.46 -18.30
CA ILE A 135 22.17 -18.53 -17.14
C ILE A 135 21.30 -17.31 -17.48
N TYR A 136 21.50 -16.72 -18.66
CA TYR A 136 20.70 -15.60 -19.13
C TYR A 136 19.21 -15.98 -19.23
N LYS A 137 18.89 -17.11 -19.83
CA LYS A 137 17.53 -17.61 -19.93
C LYS A 137 16.88 -17.80 -18.55
N GLN A 138 17.61 -18.42 -17.62
CA GLN A 138 17.14 -18.61 -16.26
C GLN A 138 16.90 -17.27 -15.56
N LEU A 139 17.79 -16.27 -15.76
CA LEU A 139 17.62 -14.94 -15.20
C LEU A 139 16.36 -14.26 -15.73
N MET A 140 16.10 -14.35 -17.05
CA MET A 140 14.88 -13.82 -17.66
C MET A 140 13.61 -14.51 -17.15
N GLU A 141 13.66 -15.83 -16.96
CA GLU A 141 12.53 -16.58 -16.36
C GLU A 141 12.25 -16.17 -14.90
N VAL A 142 13.29 -15.83 -14.13
CA VAL A 142 13.12 -15.31 -12.76
C VAL A 142 12.54 -13.92 -12.79
N LEU A 143 12.99 -13.03 -13.69
CA LEU A 143 12.45 -11.69 -13.85
C LEU A 143 10.98 -11.72 -14.28
N ASP A 144 10.60 -12.60 -15.20
CA ASP A 144 9.21 -12.78 -15.63
C ASP A 144 8.30 -13.23 -14.46
N LYS A 145 8.77 -14.17 -13.62
CA LYS A 145 8.06 -14.59 -12.40
C LYS A 145 7.89 -13.47 -11.37
N LEU A 146 8.79 -12.50 -11.38
CA LEU A 146 8.72 -11.28 -10.57
C LEU A 146 7.88 -10.17 -11.24
N GLU A 147 7.18 -10.48 -12.34
CA GLU A 147 6.38 -9.52 -13.11
C GLU A 147 7.22 -8.38 -13.73
N VAL A 148 8.51 -8.66 -14.00
CA VAL A 148 9.40 -7.76 -14.73
C VAL A 148 9.45 -8.21 -16.19
N LYS A 149 8.97 -7.36 -17.11
CA LYS A 149 8.87 -7.68 -18.53
C LYS A 149 9.69 -6.71 -19.37
N PRO A 150 10.37 -7.21 -20.43
CA PRO A 150 11.03 -6.32 -21.38
C PRO A 150 9.97 -5.56 -22.19
N ILE A 151 10.27 -4.31 -22.50
CA ILE A 151 9.46 -3.49 -23.40
C ILE A 151 9.83 -3.89 -24.84
N GLU A 152 8.85 -4.33 -25.60
CA GLU A 152 9.04 -4.63 -27.01
C GLU A 152 9.03 -3.31 -27.81
N ALA A 153 10.18 -2.87 -28.25
CA ALA A 153 10.33 -1.60 -28.95
C ALA A 153 10.52 -1.74 -30.47
N LEU A 154 11.27 -2.74 -30.93
CA LEU A 154 11.66 -2.89 -32.33
C LEU A 154 10.44 -3.04 -33.25
N GLY A 155 10.39 -2.23 -34.32
CA GLY A 155 9.30 -2.25 -35.33
C GLY A 155 7.98 -1.68 -34.85
N LYS A 156 7.93 -1.07 -33.64
CA LYS A 156 6.74 -0.40 -33.09
C LYS A 156 6.84 1.12 -33.23
N GLU A 157 5.70 1.78 -33.19
CA GLU A 157 5.65 3.24 -33.12
C GLU A 157 6.31 3.75 -31.86
N PHE A 158 6.98 4.90 -31.99
CA PHE A 158 7.61 5.54 -30.84
C PHE A 158 6.55 6.03 -29.85
N ASN A 159 6.67 5.59 -28.60
CA ASN A 159 5.84 6.05 -27.49
C ASN A 159 6.75 6.65 -26.41
N PRO A 160 6.62 7.96 -26.09
CA PRO A 160 7.43 8.63 -25.07
C PRO A 160 7.29 8.02 -23.66
N ASP A 161 6.16 7.38 -23.35
CA ASP A 161 5.93 6.76 -22.03
C ASP A 161 6.76 5.47 -21.82
N LEU A 162 7.17 4.82 -22.90
CA LEU A 162 7.89 3.54 -22.87
C LEU A 162 9.32 3.65 -23.42
N HIS A 163 9.54 4.58 -24.36
CA HIS A 163 10.74 4.66 -25.16
C HIS A 163 11.44 6.00 -24.98
N ASN A 164 12.77 5.96 -25.05
CA ASN A 164 13.63 7.14 -25.07
C ASN A 164 14.40 7.17 -26.39
N ALA A 165 14.03 8.06 -27.32
CA ALA A 165 14.72 8.25 -28.59
C ALA A 165 16.05 8.99 -28.34
N VAL A 166 17.16 8.28 -28.49
CA VAL A 166 18.52 8.86 -28.31
C VAL A 166 19.16 9.25 -29.62
N MET A 167 18.72 8.68 -30.74
CA MET A 167 19.20 9.02 -32.06
C MET A 167 18.12 8.81 -33.14
N GLN A 168 18.31 9.46 -34.25
CA GLN A 168 17.52 9.26 -35.46
C GLN A 168 18.35 8.49 -36.49
N CYS A 169 17.70 7.66 -37.28
CA CYS A 169 18.33 6.90 -38.33
C CYS A 169 17.45 6.94 -39.58
N GLU A 170 18.06 6.71 -40.73
CA GLU A 170 17.35 6.43 -41.97
C GLU A 170 17.22 4.92 -42.14
N SER A 171 16.06 4.45 -42.53
CA SER A 171 15.79 3.04 -42.79
C SER A 171 14.96 2.89 -44.02
N GLU A 172 15.29 1.91 -44.85
CA GLU A 172 14.48 1.54 -46.00
C GLU A 172 13.36 0.54 -45.64
N GLU A 173 13.45 -0.05 -44.46
CA GLU A 173 12.52 -1.10 -43.98
C GLU A 173 11.35 -0.55 -43.19
N TYR A 174 11.51 0.61 -42.53
CA TYR A 174 10.53 1.16 -41.62
C TYR A 174 10.16 2.60 -41.99
N GLU A 175 8.89 2.94 -41.78
CA GLU A 175 8.36 4.28 -41.99
C GLU A 175 8.82 5.28 -40.91
N SER A 176 8.73 6.58 -41.20
CA SER A 176 9.03 7.63 -40.24
C SER A 176 8.20 7.50 -38.96
N GLY A 177 8.84 7.64 -37.83
CA GLY A 177 8.22 7.49 -36.49
C GLY A 177 8.27 6.07 -35.91
N ILE A 178 8.75 5.08 -36.70
CA ILE A 178 8.92 3.70 -36.24
C ILE A 178 10.32 3.51 -35.65
N ILE A 179 10.43 2.64 -34.66
CA ILE A 179 11.69 2.26 -34.02
C ILE A 179 12.41 1.25 -34.90
N ALA A 180 13.53 1.66 -35.50
CA ALA A 180 14.34 0.79 -36.35
C ALA A 180 15.38 -0.02 -35.55
N GLN A 181 15.84 0.49 -34.42
CA GLN A 181 16.84 -0.19 -33.63
C GLN A 181 16.60 0.05 -32.11
N GLU A 182 16.76 -0.99 -31.32
CA GLU A 182 16.80 -0.93 -29.87
C GLU A 182 18.26 -1.03 -29.40
N LEU A 183 18.77 0.04 -28.81
CA LEU A 183 20.15 0.13 -28.31
C LEU A 183 20.28 -0.47 -26.90
N GLN A 184 19.23 -0.31 -26.11
CA GLN A 184 19.15 -0.85 -24.76
C GLN A 184 17.69 -1.17 -24.43
N LYS A 185 17.45 -2.37 -23.93
CA LYS A 185 16.10 -2.82 -23.58
C LYS A 185 15.55 -2.07 -22.39
N GLY A 186 14.32 -1.62 -22.50
CA GLY A 186 13.51 -1.12 -21.40
C GLY A 186 12.84 -2.26 -20.65
N TYR A 187 12.43 -1.99 -19.41
CA TYR A 187 11.74 -2.96 -18.56
C TYR A 187 10.62 -2.30 -17.79
N THR A 188 9.51 -3.03 -17.70
CA THR A 188 8.37 -2.67 -16.82
C THR A 188 8.33 -3.63 -15.64
N TYR A 189 7.86 -3.14 -14.49
CA TYR A 189 7.52 -3.92 -13.32
C TYR A 189 6.06 -3.71 -13.01
N ARG A 190 5.25 -4.75 -13.16
CA ARG A 190 3.79 -4.64 -13.15
C ARG A 190 3.33 -3.56 -14.14
N ASP A 191 2.65 -2.51 -13.63
CA ASP A 191 2.12 -1.41 -14.45
C ASP A 191 3.06 -0.20 -14.54
N SER A 192 4.25 -0.25 -13.94
CA SER A 192 5.18 0.88 -13.91
C SER A 192 6.44 0.63 -14.73
N VAL A 193 6.89 1.65 -15.46
CA VAL A 193 8.16 1.60 -16.22
C VAL A 193 9.31 1.79 -15.23
N ILE A 194 10.23 0.79 -15.16
CA ILE A 194 11.47 0.89 -14.40
C ILE A 194 12.49 1.69 -15.19
N ARG A 195 12.66 1.32 -16.48
CA ARG A 195 13.61 1.92 -17.39
C ARG A 195 13.03 1.93 -18.81
N HIS A 196 13.06 3.07 -19.47
CA HIS A 196 12.65 3.20 -20.86
C HIS A 196 13.63 2.49 -21.79
N SER A 197 13.13 1.92 -22.90
CA SER A 197 14.00 1.41 -23.95
C SER A 197 14.72 2.58 -24.63
N MET A 198 16.04 2.47 -24.78
CA MET A 198 16.80 3.43 -25.59
C MET A 198 16.77 3.01 -27.05
N VAL A 199 16.19 3.85 -27.91
CA VAL A 199 15.86 3.49 -29.28
C VAL A 199 16.37 4.49 -30.30
N ALA A 200 16.57 4.01 -31.53
CA ALA A 200 16.75 4.84 -32.71
C ALA A 200 15.45 4.83 -33.54
N VAL A 201 14.95 6.01 -33.86
CA VAL A 201 13.69 6.23 -34.56
C VAL A 201 13.97 6.69 -35.97
N VAL A 202 13.17 6.20 -36.95
CA VAL A 202 13.28 6.61 -38.33
C VAL A 202 12.77 8.04 -38.47
N SER A 203 13.55 8.90 -39.13
CA SER A 203 13.22 10.32 -39.38
C SER A 203 12.31 10.51 -40.59
#